data_c1491ad767c54a0c491cc54d3a419391
#
_entry.id   c1491ad767c54a0c491cc54d3a419391
#
_cell.length_a   1.000
_cell.length_b   1.000
_cell.length_c   1.000
_cell.angle_alpha   90.00
_cell.angle_beta   90.00
_cell.angle_gamma   90.00
#
_symmetry.space_group_name_H-M   'P 1'
#
loop_
_entity.id
_entity.type
_entity.pdbx_description
1 polymer ?
#
loop_
_entity_poly.entity_id
_entity_poly.type
_entity_poly.pdbx_seq_one_letter_code
_entity_poly.pdbx_strand_id
1 'polypeptide(L)'
;EFGRTSSPIDIQLSGSNFEELQAVADQLKTKLGTYPNVFDIEDSMSDGKEELQLRLLPAAETLGVRLDNLARQVREGFFGITVQRIQRGRDEVNVILRYPEQERATLASLQNMTIRTPGGVAVPFAEVASLEPGRTPAAITRIDRNRTMNVTADANKQKANLEAIKSDLEIFLQETTRFYPNVKYSLEGEAREQRDSFNTLIFGLAGVLFAIYALSLIHI
;
A
#
# COMPACT_ATOMS: atom_id res chain seq x y z
N GLU A 1 3.29 4.87 -19.19
CA GLU A 1 3.94 4.02 -18.18
C GLU A 1 5.44 4.17 -18.32
N PHE A 2 6.01 5.10 -17.57
CA PHE A 2 7.47 5.21 -17.47
C PHE A 2 7.94 4.12 -16.51
N GLY A 3 8.88 3.29 -16.98
CA GLY A 3 9.42 2.15 -16.28
C GLY A 3 9.87 2.51 -14.86
N ARG A 4 9.23 1.90 -13.85
CA ARG A 4 9.79 1.83 -12.50
C ARG A 4 11.11 1.09 -12.64
N THR A 5 12.19 1.78 -12.42
CA THR A 5 13.49 1.14 -12.23
C THR A 5 13.31 0.22 -11.03
N SER A 6 13.44 -1.10 -11.23
CA SER A 6 13.27 -2.05 -10.13
C SER A 6 14.30 -1.74 -9.05
N SER A 7 13.84 -1.58 -7.81
CA SER A 7 14.74 -1.39 -6.68
C SER A 7 15.72 -2.55 -6.59
N PRO A 8 17.00 -2.33 -6.26
CA PRO A 8 18.01 -3.40 -6.18
C PRO A 8 17.64 -4.49 -5.18
N ILE A 9 16.87 -4.11 -4.15
CA ILE A 9 16.28 -5.03 -3.17
C ILE A 9 14.77 -4.86 -3.25
N ASP A 10 14.06 -5.90 -3.67
CA ASP A 10 12.60 -6.01 -3.70
C ASP A 10 12.20 -7.39 -3.19
N ILE A 11 11.51 -7.41 -2.07
CA ILE A 11 11.07 -8.63 -1.41
C ILE A 11 9.57 -8.60 -1.31
N GLN A 12 8.93 -9.55 -1.97
CA GLN A 12 7.51 -9.74 -1.93
C GLN A 12 7.14 -10.72 -0.82
N LEU A 13 6.31 -10.26 0.09
CA LEU A 13 5.67 -11.08 1.13
C LEU A 13 4.24 -11.37 0.70
N SER A 14 3.78 -12.60 0.89
CA SER A 14 2.40 -12.98 0.56
C SER A 14 1.79 -13.84 1.66
N GLY A 15 0.52 -13.57 1.99
CA GLY A 15 -0.18 -14.29 3.05
C GLY A 15 -1.64 -13.91 3.18
N SER A 16 -2.38 -14.71 3.94
CA SER A 16 -3.80 -14.47 4.19
C SER A 16 -4.07 -13.49 5.34
N ASN A 17 -3.17 -13.45 6.33
CA ASN A 17 -3.29 -12.60 7.51
C ASN A 17 -2.45 -11.34 7.34
N PHE A 18 -3.10 -10.19 7.44
CA PHE A 18 -2.45 -8.88 7.30
C PHE A 18 -1.51 -8.56 8.46
N GLU A 19 -1.89 -8.89 9.67
CA GLU A 19 -1.09 -8.60 10.88
C GLU A 19 0.24 -9.39 10.86
N GLU A 20 0.20 -10.64 10.40
CA GLU A 20 1.40 -11.46 10.22
C GLU A 20 2.31 -10.89 9.12
N LEU A 21 1.73 -10.46 7.99
CA LEU A 21 2.48 -9.81 6.91
C LEU A 21 3.18 -8.54 7.39
N GLN A 22 2.46 -7.69 8.15
CA GLN A 22 3.01 -6.45 8.68
C GLN A 22 4.14 -6.73 9.69
N ALA A 23 3.95 -7.72 10.58
CA ALA A 23 4.98 -8.09 11.55
C ALA A 23 6.28 -8.57 10.89
N VAL A 24 6.17 -9.38 9.83
CA VAL A 24 7.33 -9.85 9.06
C VAL A 24 7.98 -8.68 8.30
N ALA A 25 7.18 -7.80 7.68
CA ALA A 25 7.68 -6.63 6.98
C ALA A 25 8.44 -5.67 7.89
N ASP A 26 7.95 -5.43 9.11
CA ASP A 26 8.60 -4.55 10.08
C ASP A 26 9.93 -5.14 10.58
N GLN A 27 9.99 -6.46 10.81
CA GLN A 27 11.25 -7.14 11.12
C GLN A 27 12.24 -7.07 9.95
N LEU A 28 11.75 -7.25 8.72
CA LEU A 28 12.56 -7.15 7.52
C LEU A 28 13.11 -5.73 7.31
N LYS A 29 12.29 -4.69 7.50
CA LYS A 29 12.74 -3.28 7.44
C LYS A 29 13.81 -3.00 8.49
N THR A 30 13.62 -3.51 9.71
CA THR A 30 14.62 -3.37 10.78
C THR A 30 15.93 -4.06 10.40
N LYS A 31 15.89 -5.26 9.86
CA LYS A 31 17.06 -5.99 9.38
C LYS A 31 17.75 -5.25 8.24
N LEU A 32 17.00 -4.74 7.25
CA LEU A 32 17.53 -3.95 6.14
C LEU A 32 18.25 -2.70 6.63
N GLY A 33 17.74 -2.03 7.66
CA GLY A 33 18.37 -0.87 8.27
C GLY A 33 19.72 -1.15 8.95
N THR A 34 20.08 -2.42 9.19
CA THR A 34 21.39 -2.79 9.76
C THR A 34 22.52 -2.84 8.72
N TYR A 35 22.17 -2.89 7.42
CA TYR A 35 23.20 -2.96 6.39
C TYR A 35 23.72 -1.57 6.03
N PRO A 36 25.04 -1.37 6.00
CA PRO A 36 25.63 -0.13 5.52
C PRO A 36 25.37 0.05 4.02
N ASN A 37 25.10 1.28 3.62
CA ASN A 37 24.79 1.67 2.23
C ASN A 37 23.46 1.12 1.65
N VAL A 38 22.53 0.67 2.51
CA VAL A 38 21.13 0.43 2.19
C VAL A 38 20.32 1.61 2.73
N PHE A 39 19.44 2.16 1.94
CA PHE A 39 18.62 3.35 2.26
C PHE A 39 17.28 3.28 1.52
N ASP A 40 16.40 4.26 1.77
CA ASP A 40 15.05 4.33 1.18
C ASP A 40 14.27 3.01 1.34
N ILE A 41 14.27 2.53 2.61
CA ILE A 41 13.58 1.29 2.97
C ILE A 41 12.10 1.58 3.14
N GLU A 42 11.30 1.07 2.23
CA GLU A 42 9.86 1.31 2.19
C GLU A 42 9.09 -0.01 2.08
N ASP A 43 7.85 0.00 2.51
CA ASP A 43 6.91 -1.08 2.19
C ASP A 43 5.69 -0.52 1.45
N SER A 44 5.07 -1.34 0.63
CA SER A 44 3.92 -0.94 -0.20
C SER A 44 2.67 -0.55 0.59
N MET A 45 2.69 -0.72 1.92
CA MET A 45 1.60 -0.35 2.82
C MET A 45 1.89 0.97 3.55
N SER A 46 3.18 1.36 3.66
CA SER A 46 3.59 2.62 4.29
C SER A 46 3.23 3.85 3.47
N ASP A 47 3.05 3.71 2.16
CA ASP A 47 2.58 4.76 1.25
C ASP A 47 1.10 5.16 1.47
N GLY A 48 0.47 4.63 2.51
CA GLY A 48 -0.90 4.94 2.87
C GLY A 48 -1.06 6.40 3.29
N LYS A 49 -2.11 7.03 2.77
CA LYS A 49 -2.50 8.37 3.22
C LYS A 49 -2.89 8.34 4.68
N GLU A 50 -2.51 9.37 5.42
CA GLU A 50 -3.04 9.60 6.76
C GLU A 50 -4.55 9.77 6.67
N GLU A 51 -5.26 9.01 7.48
CA GLU A 51 -6.70 9.01 7.55
C GLU A 51 -7.15 9.31 8.98
N LEU A 52 -8.31 9.94 9.08
CA LEU A 52 -9.01 10.09 10.33
C LEU A 52 -10.15 9.07 10.37
N GLN A 53 -10.01 8.07 11.20
CA GLN A 53 -11.03 7.06 11.40
C GLN A 53 -12.06 7.57 12.40
N LEU A 54 -13.33 7.55 11.99
CA LEU A 54 -14.45 7.93 12.83
C LEU A 54 -14.92 6.71 13.62
N ARG A 55 -14.90 6.79 14.94
CA ARG A 55 -15.50 5.78 15.82
C ARG A 55 -16.69 6.34 16.55
N LEU A 56 -17.82 5.63 16.48
CA LEU A 56 -19.01 5.97 17.27
C LEU A 56 -18.77 5.71 18.76
N LEU A 57 -19.20 6.65 19.57
CA LEU A 57 -19.28 6.47 21.02
C LEU A 57 -20.63 5.82 21.40
N PRO A 58 -20.73 5.14 22.57
CA PRO A 58 -21.98 4.53 22.99
C PRO A 58 -23.18 5.49 23.04
N ALA A 59 -22.95 6.78 23.32
CA ALA A 59 -23.97 7.81 23.31
C ALA A 59 -24.63 7.99 21.93
N ALA A 60 -23.90 7.75 20.85
CA ALA A 60 -24.42 7.83 19.49
C ALA A 60 -25.56 6.82 19.23
N GLU A 61 -25.42 5.60 19.74
CA GLU A 61 -26.45 4.55 19.60
C GLU A 61 -27.77 4.96 20.27
N THR A 62 -27.65 5.53 21.50
CA THR A 62 -28.81 6.03 22.24
C THR A 62 -29.53 7.17 21.51
N LEU A 63 -28.78 8.00 20.80
CA LEU A 63 -29.29 9.11 20.00
C LEU A 63 -29.73 8.68 18.57
N GLY A 64 -29.58 7.40 18.23
CA GLY A 64 -29.91 6.86 16.91
C GLY A 64 -28.97 7.31 15.80
N VAL A 65 -27.78 7.83 16.14
CA VAL A 65 -26.77 8.26 15.15
C VAL A 65 -26.02 7.03 14.65
N ARG A 66 -26.06 6.83 13.33
CA ARG A 66 -25.36 5.75 12.64
C ARG A 66 -24.09 6.29 11.99
N LEU A 67 -23.11 5.39 11.79
CA LEU A 67 -21.81 5.77 11.23
C LEU A 67 -21.94 6.34 9.80
N ASP A 68 -22.81 5.77 8.97
CA ASP A 68 -23.07 6.25 7.61
C ASP A 68 -23.65 7.67 7.59
N ASN A 69 -24.54 7.98 8.52
CA ASN A 69 -25.15 9.31 8.67
C ASN A 69 -24.09 10.32 9.15
N LEU A 70 -23.33 9.95 10.18
CA LEU A 70 -22.25 10.79 10.72
C LEU A 70 -21.21 11.10 9.64
N ALA A 71 -20.70 10.07 8.96
CA ALA A 71 -19.69 10.22 7.89
C ALA A 71 -20.19 11.13 6.76
N ARG A 72 -21.47 11.00 6.40
CA ARG A 72 -22.11 11.87 5.40
C ARG A 72 -22.11 13.33 5.86
N GLN A 73 -22.56 13.63 7.06
CA GLN A 73 -22.61 14.99 7.59
C GLN A 73 -21.21 15.61 7.67
N VAL A 74 -20.22 14.86 8.13
CA VAL A 74 -18.82 15.31 8.14
C VAL A 74 -18.34 15.62 6.73
N ARG A 75 -18.56 14.72 5.78
CA ARG A 75 -18.15 14.91 4.39
C ARG A 75 -18.83 16.15 3.77
N GLU A 76 -20.13 16.30 3.95
CA GLU A 76 -20.90 17.43 3.40
C GLU A 76 -20.45 18.76 3.99
N GLY A 77 -20.11 18.80 5.28
CA GLY A 77 -19.60 19.99 5.94
C GLY A 77 -18.22 20.39 5.44
N PHE A 78 -17.29 19.46 5.35
CA PHE A 78 -15.89 19.74 5.03
C PHE A 78 -15.60 19.80 3.53
N PHE A 79 -16.08 18.85 2.73
CA PHE A 79 -15.87 18.81 1.29
C PHE A 79 -16.97 19.52 0.52
N GLY A 80 -18.15 19.55 1.07
CA GLY A 80 -19.33 20.14 0.48
C GLY A 80 -20.21 19.16 -0.26
N ILE A 81 -21.42 19.64 -0.52
CA ILE A 81 -22.43 18.97 -1.35
C ILE A 81 -22.79 19.85 -2.54
N THR A 82 -22.88 19.29 -3.73
CA THR A 82 -23.40 19.98 -4.90
C THR A 82 -24.92 20.04 -4.79
N VAL A 83 -25.43 21.22 -4.46
CA VAL A 83 -26.89 21.46 -4.30
C VAL A 83 -27.60 21.74 -5.61
N GLN A 84 -26.89 22.28 -6.59
CA GLN A 84 -27.44 22.60 -7.90
C GLN A 84 -26.36 22.56 -8.98
N ARG A 85 -26.74 22.13 -10.17
CA ARG A 85 -25.95 22.25 -11.39
C ARG A 85 -26.69 23.16 -12.38
N ILE A 86 -26.02 24.15 -12.90
CA ILE A 86 -26.60 25.15 -13.80
C ILE A 86 -25.81 25.11 -15.10
N GLN A 87 -26.48 24.82 -16.21
CA GLN A 87 -25.87 24.95 -17.53
C GLN A 87 -25.88 26.41 -17.97
N ARG A 88 -24.69 26.97 -18.21
CA ARG A 88 -24.53 28.34 -18.78
C ARG A 88 -23.85 28.24 -20.14
N GLY A 89 -24.62 28.16 -21.18
CA GLY A 89 -24.08 28.00 -22.53
C GLY A 89 -23.38 26.64 -22.67
N ARG A 90 -22.04 26.66 -22.83
CA ARG A 90 -21.19 25.45 -22.93
C ARG A 90 -20.61 24.98 -21.60
N ASP A 91 -20.73 25.79 -20.55
CA ASP A 91 -20.12 25.54 -19.24
C ASP A 91 -21.15 25.03 -18.22
N GLU A 92 -20.75 24.02 -17.43
CA GLU A 92 -21.54 23.54 -16.30
C GLU A 92 -21.01 24.21 -15.01
N VAL A 93 -21.91 24.95 -14.34
CA VAL A 93 -21.62 25.65 -13.07
C VAL A 93 -22.20 24.81 -11.92
N ASN A 94 -21.36 24.35 -11.02
CA ASN A 94 -21.76 23.63 -9.82
C ASN A 94 -21.90 24.58 -8.63
N VAL A 95 -23.05 24.57 -8.00
CA VAL A 95 -23.29 25.30 -6.74
C VAL A 95 -22.98 24.34 -5.60
N ILE A 96 -21.91 24.63 -4.86
CA ILE A 96 -21.44 23.77 -3.77
C ILE A 96 -21.71 24.47 -2.44
N LEU A 97 -22.37 23.78 -1.52
CA LEU A 97 -22.59 24.20 -0.14
C LEU A 97 -21.59 23.47 0.78
N ARG A 98 -20.82 24.22 1.55
CA ARG A 98 -19.85 23.71 2.53
C ARG A 98 -19.59 24.72 3.63
N TYR A 99 -18.97 24.31 4.73
CA TYR A 99 -18.53 25.24 5.77
C TYR A 99 -17.49 26.25 5.23
N PRO A 100 -17.43 27.46 5.84
CA PRO A 100 -16.37 28.43 5.54
C PRO A 100 -14.98 27.81 5.75
N GLU A 101 -13.97 28.33 5.08
CA GLU A 101 -12.61 27.81 5.14
C GLU A 101 -12.06 27.79 6.57
N GLN A 102 -12.35 28.79 7.35
CA GLN A 102 -11.92 28.89 8.76
C GLN A 102 -12.49 27.78 9.65
N GLU A 103 -13.72 27.31 9.36
CA GLU A 103 -14.41 26.26 10.12
C GLU A 103 -14.06 24.85 9.66
N ARG A 104 -13.23 24.67 8.65
CA ARG A 104 -12.79 23.37 8.12
C ARG A 104 -11.28 23.23 8.01
N ALA A 105 -10.52 24.19 8.54
CA ALA A 105 -9.06 24.21 8.45
C ALA A 105 -8.36 23.36 9.49
N THR A 106 -9.02 23.00 10.60
CA THR A 106 -8.38 22.31 11.71
C THR A 106 -9.17 21.09 12.19
N LEU A 107 -8.48 20.16 12.85
CA LEU A 107 -9.10 19.01 13.52
C LEU A 107 -10.06 19.44 14.63
N ALA A 108 -9.73 20.52 15.32
CA ALA A 108 -10.61 21.10 16.35
C ALA A 108 -11.95 21.58 15.77
N SER A 109 -11.96 22.07 14.55
CA SER A 109 -13.20 22.42 13.86
C SER A 109 -14.12 21.23 13.65
N LEU A 110 -13.55 20.05 13.37
CA LEU A 110 -14.32 18.81 13.24
C LEU A 110 -14.89 18.37 14.60
N GLN A 111 -14.11 18.46 15.67
CA GLN A 111 -14.57 18.10 17.03
C GLN A 111 -15.71 19.02 17.52
N ASN A 112 -15.70 20.28 17.11
CA ASN A 112 -16.73 21.28 17.45
C ASN A 112 -17.93 21.27 16.48
N MET A 113 -17.89 20.46 15.44
CA MET A 113 -18.98 20.36 14.48
C MET A 113 -20.26 19.88 15.15
N THR A 114 -21.39 20.45 14.75
CA THR A 114 -22.71 20.02 15.24
C THR A 114 -23.27 18.93 14.32
N ILE A 115 -23.63 17.80 14.92
CA ILE A 115 -24.24 16.65 14.24
C ILE A 115 -25.75 16.65 14.50
N ARG A 116 -26.55 16.44 13.47
CA ARG A 116 -28.00 16.29 13.57
C ARG A 116 -28.35 14.82 13.73
N THR A 117 -29.06 14.51 14.81
CA THR A 117 -29.63 13.19 15.04
C THR A 117 -30.83 12.94 14.12
N PRO A 118 -31.25 11.67 13.90
CA PRO A 118 -32.49 11.38 13.15
C PRO A 118 -33.72 12.03 13.75
N GLY A 119 -33.73 12.25 15.07
CA GLY A 119 -34.80 12.99 15.76
C GLY A 119 -34.76 14.51 15.61
N GLY A 120 -33.81 15.05 14.84
CA GLY A 120 -33.65 16.48 14.59
C GLY A 120 -32.89 17.26 15.69
N VAL A 121 -32.47 16.61 16.75
CA VAL A 121 -31.68 17.24 17.82
C VAL A 121 -30.26 17.47 17.33
N ALA A 122 -29.71 18.64 17.63
CA ALA A 122 -28.34 19.02 17.32
C ALA A 122 -27.43 18.70 18.52
N VAL A 123 -26.38 17.90 18.31
CA VAL A 123 -25.41 17.48 19.34
C VAL A 123 -23.98 17.74 18.84
N PRO A 124 -23.02 18.08 19.72
CA PRO A 124 -21.62 18.19 19.35
C PRO A 124 -21.07 16.86 18.83
N PHE A 125 -20.19 16.92 17.83
CA PHE A 125 -19.50 15.73 17.29
C PHE A 125 -18.80 14.93 18.39
N ALA A 126 -18.12 15.61 19.32
CA ALA A 126 -17.36 14.99 20.39
C ALA A 126 -18.21 14.16 21.37
N GLU A 127 -19.53 14.33 21.41
CA GLU A 127 -20.44 13.52 22.22
C GLU A 127 -20.85 12.21 21.54
N VAL A 128 -20.77 12.15 20.21
CA VAL A 128 -21.23 11.01 19.43
C VAL A 128 -20.12 10.23 18.77
N ALA A 129 -18.93 10.83 18.61
CA ALA A 129 -17.81 10.16 17.94
C ALA A 129 -16.44 10.61 18.46
N SER A 130 -15.46 9.74 18.27
CA SER A 130 -14.03 10.02 18.42
C SER A 130 -13.31 9.94 17.08
N LEU A 131 -12.16 10.61 17.01
CA LEU A 131 -11.26 10.59 15.87
C LEU A 131 -10.00 9.84 16.27
N GLU A 132 -9.68 8.82 15.51
CA GLU A 132 -8.43 8.10 15.66
C GLU A 132 -7.58 8.32 14.40
N PRO A 133 -6.31 8.76 14.54
CA PRO A 133 -5.42 8.81 13.41
C PRO A 133 -5.10 7.38 12.97
N GLY A 134 -5.22 7.11 11.69
CA GLY A 134 -4.93 5.82 11.08
C GLY A 134 -4.17 6.03 9.78
N ARG A 135 -3.66 4.93 9.27
CA ARG A 135 -3.12 4.87 7.91
C ARG A 135 -3.80 3.72 7.20
N THR A 136 -4.31 3.99 6.02
CA THR A 136 -4.87 2.94 5.15
C THR A 136 -3.95 2.78 3.94
N PRO A 137 -3.56 1.55 3.61
CA PRO A 137 -2.72 1.31 2.45
C PRO A 137 -3.37 1.88 1.19
N ALA A 138 -2.57 2.56 0.36
CA ALA A 138 -3.02 3.19 -0.88
C ALA A 138 -3.62 2.16 -1.84
N ALA A 139 -3.12 0.92 -1.84
CA ALA A 139 -3.61 -0.19 -2.64
C ALA A 139 -3.40 -1.53 -1.90
N ILE A 140 -4.36 -2.43 -2.07
CA ILE A 140 -4.22 -3.81 -1.60
C ILE A 140 -4.00 -4.69 -2.84
N THR A 141 -2.75 -5.10 -3.04
CA THR A 141 -2.39 -6.02 -4.13
C THR A 141 -2.63 -7.47 -3.71
N ARG A 142 -3.13 -8.28 -4.65
CA ARG A 142 -3.31 -9.72 -4.45
C ARG A 142 -2.71 -10.48 -5.62
N ILE A 143 -1.91 -11.49 -5.29
CA ILE A 143 -1.38 -12.45 -6.24
C ILE A 143 -1.85 -13.83 -5.78
N ASP A 144 -2.39 -14.63 -6.68
CA ASP A 144 -2.94 -15.96 -6.39
C ASP A 144 -3.92 -15.98 -5.19
N ARG A 145 -4.79 -14.94 -5.10
CA ARG A 145 -5.78 -14.72 -4.02
C ARG A 145 -5.19 -14.37 -2.66
N ASN A 146 -3.88 -14.39 -2.48
CA ASN A 146 -3.22 -13.96 -1.25
C ASN A 146 -2.91 -12.46 -1.32
N ARG A 147 -3.01 -11.77 -0.19
CA ARG A 147 -2.51 -10.40 -0.08
C ARG A 147 -1.00 -10.40 -0.24
N THR A 148 -0.49 -9.41 -0.95
CA THR A 148 0.94 -9.22 -1.12
C THR A 148 1.37 -7.86 -0.61
N MET A 149 2.54 -7.85 -0.01
CA MET A 149 3.22 -6.65 0.47
C MET A 149 4.65 -6.70 -0.06
N ASN A 150 5.08 -5.65 -0.73
CA ASN A 150 6.45 -5.53 -1.19
C ASN A 150 7.23 -4.66 -0.21
N VAL A 151 8.40 -5.13 0.20
CA VAL A 151 9.40 -4.36 0.93
C VAL A 151 10.53 -4.08 -0.03
N THR A 152 10.77 -2.81 -0.28
CA THR A 152 11.79 -2.34 -1.22
C THR A 152 12.86 -1.54 -0.49
N ALA A 153 14.08 -1.62 -0.97
CA ALA A 153 15.16 -0.78 -0.49
C ALA A 153 16.11 -0.45 -1.64
N ASP A 154 16.67 0.74 -1.57
CA ASP A 154 17.74 1.14 -2.48
C ASP A 154 19.11 0.91 -1.84
N ALA A 155 20.12 0.71 -2.67
CA ALA A 155 21.47 0.44 -2.21
C ALA A 155 22.51 1.04 -3.15
N ASN A 156 23.61 1.51 -2.58
CA ASN A 156 24.74 1.97 -3.38
C ASN A 156 25.45 0.76 -4.02
N LYS A 157 25.14 0.50 -5.29
CA LYS A 157 25.67 -0.65 -6.06
C LYS A 157 27.20 -0.75 -6.11
N GLN A 158 27.92 0.35 -5.90
CA GLN A 158 29.39 0.36 -5.90
C GLN A 158 30.01 0.00 -4.55
N LYS A 159 29.25 0.19 -3.45
CA LYS A 159 29.75 0.02 -2.08
C LYS A 159 29.07 -1.13 -1.33
N ALA A 160 27.89 -1.53 -1.73
CA ALA A 160 27.13 -2.61 -1.12
C ALA A 160 27.33 -3.92 -1.90
N ASN A 161 27.65 -4.98 -1.20
CA ASN A 161 27.65 -6.32 -1.79
C ASN A 161 26.22 -6.88 -1.77
N LEU A 162 25.46 -6.60 -2.84
CA LEU A 162 24.07 -6.99 -2.96
C LEU A 162 23.84 -8.51 -2.85
N GLU A 163 24.76 -9.32 -3.39
CA GLU A 163 24.65 -10.78 -3.32
C GLU A 163 24.81 -11.30 -1.89
N ALA A 164 25.73 -10.74 -1.12
CA ALA A 164 25.88 -11.09 0.28
C ALA A 164 24.67 -10.67 1.12
N ILE A 165 24.13 -9.46 0.85
CA ILE A 165 22.91 -8.96 1.52
C ILE A 165 21.72 -9.86 1.19
N LYS A 166 21.52 -10.23 -0.07
CA LYS A 166 20.42 -11.12 -0.50
C LYS A 166 20.51 -12.49 0.16
N SER A 167 21.72 -13.08 0.20
CA SER A 167 21.94 -14.38 0.85
C SER A 167 21.63 -14.34 2.36
N ASP A 168 22.05 -13.28 3.05
CA ASP A 168 21.76 -13.12 4.48
C ASP A 168 20.27 -12.85 4.73
N LEU A 169 19.62 -12.07 3.85
CA LEU A 169 18.17 -11.85 3.92
C LEU A 169 17.37 -13.12 3.67
N GLU A 170 17.82 -14.01 2.77
CA GLU A 170 17.17 -15.29 2.52
C GLU A 170 17.20 -16.18 3.76
N ILE A 171 18.34 -16.26 4.44
CA ILE A 171 18.49 -16.99 5.71
C ILE A 171 17.58 -16.38 6.77
N PHE A 172 17.60 -15.05 6.92
CA PHE A 172 16.76 -14.32 7.88
C PHE A 172 15.27 -14.58 7.63
N LEU A 173 14.82 -14.49 6.38
CA LEU A 173 13.43 -14.73 6.00
C LEU A 173 13.02 -16.19 6.23
N GLN A 174 13.89 -17.14 5.93
CA GLN A 174 13.64 -18.54 6.20
C GLN A 174 13.46 -18.83 7.71
N GLU A 175 14.22 -18.17 8.56
CA GLU A 175 14.08 -18.30 10.01
C GLU A 175 12.81 -17.60 10.49
N THR A 176 12.54 -16.38 10.04
CA THR A 176 11.39 -15.57 10.44
C THR A 176 10.07 -16.23 10.04
N THR A 177 9.98 -16.74 8.81
CA THR A 177 8.74 -17.39 8.32
C THR A 177 8.41 -18.69 9.00
N ARG A 178 9.34 -19.33 9.74
CA ARG A 178 9.01 -20.48 10.60
C ARG A 178 8.03 -20.13 11.72
N PHE A 179 8.05 -18.88 12.19
CA PHE A 179 7.12 -18.37 13.20
C PHE A 179 5.80 -17.88 12.60
N TYR A 180 5.76 -17.67 11.28
CA TYR A 180 4.62 -17.16 10.52
C TYR A 180 4.30 -18.08 9.33
N PRO A 181 3.76 -19.28 9.56
CA PRO A 181 3.64 -20.33 8.52
C PRO A 181 2.71 -19.93 7.37
N ASN A 182 1.84 -18.93 7.55
CA ASN A 182 0.94 -18.42 6.51
C ASN A 182 1.59 -17.34 5.63
N VAL A 183 2.82 -16.92 5.97
CA VAL A 183 3.56 -15.92 5.19
C VAL A 183 4.58 -16.62 4.31
N LYS A 184 4.51 -16.33 3.01
CA LYS A 184 5.50 -16.76 2.02
C LYS A 184 6.27 -15.53 1.55
N TYR A 185 7.50 -15.72 1.18
CA TYR A 185 8.33 -14.67 0.62
C TYR A 185 8.87 -15.06 -0.76
N SER A 186 9.16 -14.06 -1.57
CA SER A 186 9.84 -14.19 -2.86
C SER A 186 10.78 -13.00 -3.02
N LEU A 187 12.02 -13.29 -3.38
CA LEU A 187 13.01 -12.29 -3.75
C LEU A 187 12.76 -11.91 -5.21
N GLU A 188 12.25 -10.71 -5.40
CA GLU A 188 11.99 -10.12 -6.72
C GLU A 188 13.14 -9.19 -7.12
N GLY A 189 12.99 -8.43 -8.19
CA GLY A 189 13.98 -7.46 -8.64
C GLY A 189 14.95 -7.98 -9.67
N GLU A 190 16.04 -7.26 -9.92
CA GLU A 190 17.01 -7.51 -11.01
C GLU A 190 17.51 -8.97 -11.07
N ALA A 191 17.59 -9.66 -9.92
CA ALA A 191 18.09 -11.04 -9.87
C ALA A 191 17.15 -12.07 -10.50
N ARG A 192 15.83 -11.86 -10.44
CA ARG A 192 14.86 -12.74 -11.08
C ARG A 192 14.89 -12.58 -12.58
N GLU A 193 14.86 -11.34 -13.06
CA GLU A 193 14.95 -11.05 -14.49
C GLU A 193 16.24 -11.59 -15.10
N GLN A 194 17.34 -11.51 -14.35
CA GLN A 194 18.63 -12.03 -14.79
C GLN A 194 18.65 -13.56 -14.85
N ARG A 195 18.09 -14.28 -13.85
CA ARG A 195 17.97 -15.74 -13.86
C ARG A 195 17.08 -16.24 -15.02
N ASP A 196 15.94 -15.60 -15.22
CA ASP A 196 15.01 -15.98 -16.30
C ASP A 196 15.64 -15.72 -17.67
N SER A 197 16.40 -14.64 -17.82
CA SER A 197 17.17 -14.34 -19.04
C SER A 197 18.28 -15.35 -19.27
N PHE A 198 19.05 -15.73 -18.24
CA PHE A 198 20.09 -16.75 -18.35
C PHE A 198 19.54 -18.13 -18.72
N ASN A 199 18.43 -18.54 -18.10
CA ASN A 199 17.80 -19.83 -18.42
C ASN A 199 17.32 -19.84 -19.89
N THR A 200 16.70 -18.77 -20.34
CA THR A 200 16.27 -18.65 -21.75
C THR A 200 17.47 -18.69 -22.72
N LEU A 201 18.59 -18.06 -22.34
CA LEU A 201 19.81 -18.03 -23.14
C LEU A 201 20.46 -19.42 -23.24
N ILE A 202 20.48 -20.20 -22.15
CA ILE A 202 21.01 -21.58 -22.13
C ILE A 202 20.18 -22.47 -23.06
N PHE A 203 18.85 -22.40 -22.98
CA PHE A 203 17.96 -23.16 -23.89
C PHE A 203 18.13 -22.71 -25.34
N GLY A 204 18.27 -21.43 -25.60
CA GLY A 204 18.56 -20.88 -26.94
C GLY A 204 19.90 -21.38 -27.48
N LEU A 205 20.96 -21.35 -26.67
CA LEU A 205 22.28 -21.85 -27.04
C LEU A 205 22.25 -23.36 -27.34
N ALA A 206 21.59 -24.17 -26.53
CA ALA A 206 21.41 -25.59 -26.74
C ALA A 206 20.69 -25.86 -28.08
N GLY A 207 19.64 -25.09 -28.40
CA GLY A 207 18.92 -25.19 -29.65
C GLY A 207 19.78 -24.84 -30.86
N VAL A 208 20.60 -23.80 -30.78
CA VAL A 208 21.54 -23.42 -31.84
C VAL A 208 22.61 -24.50 -32.06
N LEU A 209 23.20 -25.03 -30.99
CA LEU A 209 24.21 -26.11 -31.10
C LEU A 209 23.60 -27.39 -31.70
N PHE A 210 22.35 -27.71 -31.30
CA PHE A 210 21.64 -28.85 -31.91
C PHE A 210 21.37 -28.63 -33.38
N ALA A 211 20.95 -27.43 -33.81
CA ALA A 211 20.74 -27.10 -35.21
C ALA A 211 22.03 -27.18 -36.00
N ILE A 212 23.16 -26.68 -35.50
CA ILE A 212 24.47 -26.77 -36.12
C ILE A 212 24.88 -28.26 -36.27
N TYR A 213 24.69 -29.06 -35.24
CA TYR A 213 24.98 -30.49 -35.28
C TYR A 213 24.14 -31.23 -36.33
N ALA A 214 22.81 -30.96 -36.34
CA ALA A 214 21.92 -31.58 -37.33
C ALA A 214 22.27 -31.19 -38.78
N LEU A 215 22.59 -29.92 -39.01
CA LEU A 215 23.03 -29.44 -40.33
C LEU A 215 24.39 -30.04 -40.75
N SER A 216 25.30 -30.19 -39.78
CA SER A 216 26.59 -30.85 -40.03
C SER A 216 26.42 -32.32 -40.43
N LEU A 217 25.46 -33.02 -39.82
CA LEU A 217 25.14 -34.42 -40.15
C LEU A 217 24.52 -34.57 -41.54
N ILE A 218 23.75 -33.60 -41.99
CA ILE A 218 23.16 -33.58 -43.34
C ILE A 218 24.23 -33.32 -44.42
N HIS A 219 25.32 -32.63 -44.07
CA HIS A 219 26.37 -32.23 -45.00
C HIS A 219 27.44 -33.33 -45.19
N ILE A 220 27.47 -34.35 -44.33
CA ILE A 220 28.35 -35.55 -44.45
C ILE A 220 27.65 -36.63 -45.28
#